data_1259bbc96296e10fd446db9b62227905
#
_entry.id   1259bbc96296e10fd446db9b62227905
#
_cell.length_a   1.000
_cell.length_b   1.000
_cell.length_c   1.000
_cell.angle_alpha   90.00
_cell.angle_beta   90.00
_cell.angle_gamma   90.00
#
_symmetry.space_group_name_H-M   'P 1'
#
loop_
_entity.id
_entity.type
_entity.pdbx_description
1 polymer ?
#
loop_
_entity_poly.entity_id
_entity_poly.type
_entity_poly.pdbx_seq_one_letter_code
_entity_poly.pdbx_strand_id
1 'polypeptide(L)'
;QAQVTGVELRADLVEQGNRTVADLGLHGMTLAQGDVQAWPAEAMDVMIALHACDTATDHAIHLGIRAGAELIVCSPCCHKQLRPQLLSPHPLRSVFQHGIHVEQQAEMLTDSLRALLLQAAGYDAQVFEFVSLEHTAKNKMILAVKRQQPLSEAARAAVLAQIDELKRFFGVREQALEALLGA
;
A
#
# COMPACT_ATOMS: atom_id res chain seq x y z
N GLN A 1 0.55 26.46 -6.04
CA GLN A 1 0.98 25.56 -7.10
C GLN A 1 1.46 24.27 -6.45
N ALA A 2 0.99 23.10 -6.93
CA ALA A 2 1.44 21.81 -6.39
C ALA A 2 2.92 21.58 -6.72
N GLN A 3 3.65 20.99 -5.78
CA GLN A 3 5.01 20.49 -5.97
C GLN A 3 4.93 18.95 -5.93
N VAL A 4 5.42 18.29 -6.95
CA VAL A 4 5.35 16.82 -7.09
C VAL A 4 6.74 16.26 -7.31
N THR A 5 7.16 15.36 -6.44
CA THR A 5 8.40 14.58 -6.60
C THR A 5 8.05 13.13 -6.91
N GLY A 6 8.35 12.68 -8.12
CA GLY A 6 8.27 11.27 -8.48
C GLY A 6 9.57 10.55 -8.12
N VAL A 7 9.48 9.43 -7.42
CA VAL A 7 10.63 8.60 -7.05
C VAL A 7 10.64 7.35 -7.88
N GLU A 8 11.71 7.10 -8.62
CA GLU A 8 11.87 5.94 -9.49
C GLU A 8 13.28 5.36 -9.34
N LEU A 9 13.38 4.04 -9.25
CA LEU A 9 14.65 3.34 -9.07
C LEU A 9 15.53 3.37 -10.33
N ARG A 10 14.92 3.34 -11.50
CA ARG A 10 15.58 3.25 -12.80
C ARG A 10 15.97 4.62 -13.31
N ALA A 11 17.28 4.87 -13.45
CA ALA A 11 17.82 6.14 -13.93
C ALA A 11 17.32 6.52 -15.34
N ASP A 12 17.19 5.54 -16.25
CA ASP A 12 16.71 5.76 -17.62
C ASP A 12 15.25 6.27 -17.64
N LEU A 13 14.39 5.76 -16.74
CA LEU A 13 13.00 6.23 -16.61
C LEU A 13 12.93 7.61 -15.96
N VAL A 14 13.81 7.91 -15.01
CA VAL A 14 13.91 9.25 -14.41
C VAL A 14 14.27 10.28 -15.49
N GLU A 15 15.27 9.99 -16.31
CA GLU A 15 15.69 10.89 -17.38
C GLU A 15 14.57 11.08 -18.41
N GLN A 16 13.95 10.00 -18.87
CA GLN A 16 12.82 10.05 -19.80
C GLN A 16 11.65 10.86 -19.22
N GLY A 17 11.29 10.59 -17.96
CA GLY A 17 10.20 11.29 -17.27
C GLY A 17 10.46 12.78 -17.14
N ASN A 18 11.68 13.18 -16.75
CA ASN A 18 12.04 14.59 -16.64
C ASN A 18 12.03 15.32 -17.99
N ARG A 19 12.41 14.64 -19.10
CA ARG A 19 12.23 15.20 -20.44
C ARG A 19 10.75 15.44 -20.75
N THR A 20 9.90 14.44 -20.47
CA THR A 20 8.44 14.58 -20.69
C THR A 20 7.85 15.70 -19.83
N VAL A 21 8.27 15.83 -18.59
CA VAL A 21 7.87 16.93 -17.69
C VAL A 21 8.22 18.29 -18.29
N ALA A 22 9.43 18.43 -18.83
CA ALA A 22 9.89 19.65 -19.49
C ALA A 22 9.10 19.95 -20.77
N ASP A 23 8.90 18.96 -21.63
CA ASP A 23 8.16 19.08 -22.89
C ASP A 23 6.69 19.49 -22.69
N LEU A 24 6.09 19.02 -21.59
CA LEU A 24 4.71 19.37 -21.20
C LEU A 24 4.61 20.66 -20.36
N GLY A 25 5.72 21.30 -20.02
CA GLY A 25 5.74 22.52 -19.21
C GLY A 25 5.24 22.33 -17.77
N LEU A 26 5.41 21.16 -17.17
CA LEU A 26 4.95 20.85 -15.81
C LEU A 26 5.96 21.36 -14.78
N HIS A 27 6.07 22.66 -14.59
CA HIS A 27 7.09 23.34 -13.75
C HIS A 27 7.07 22.95 -12.26
N GLY A 28 6.00 22.32 -11.78
CA GLY A 28 5.88 21.87 -10.38
C GLY A 28 6.22 20.38 -10.17
N MET A 29 6.70 19.68 -11.20
CA MET A 29 6.98 18.25 -11.15
C MET A 29 8.45 17.94 -11.43
N THR A 30 9.03 17.01 -10.69
CA THR A 30 10.40 16.51 -10.88
C THR A 30 10.44 15.02 -10.57
N LEU A 31 11.19 14.25 -11.35
CA LEU A 31 11.51 12.87 -11.01
C LEU A 31 12.92 12.79 -10.45
N ALA A 32 13.07 12.06 -9.36
CA ALA A 32 14.34 11.79 -8.69
C ALA A 32 14.63 10.28 -8.68
N GLN A 33 15.89 9.93 -8.89
CA GLN A 33 16.31 8.53 -8.76
C GLN A 33 16.43 8.17 -7.29
N GLY A 34 15.75 7.08 -6.87
CA GLY A 34 15.83 6.60 -5.50
C GLY A 34 15.01 5.35 -5.26
N ASP A 35 15.29 4.74 -4.11
CA ASP A 35 14.52 3.62 -3.58
C ASP A 35 13.56 4.14 -2.51
N VAL A 36 12.27 3.83 -2.64
CA VAL A 36 11.24 4.21 -1.67
C VAL A 36 11.56 3.71 -0.25
N GLN A 37 12.28 2.61 -0.12
CA GLN A 37 12.68 2.06 1.18
C GLN A 37 13.65 2.97 1.93
N ALA A 38 14.53 3.65 1.21
CA ALA A 38 15.57 4.52 1.75
C ALA A 38 15.25 6.02 1.58
N TRP A 39 14.10 6.36 0.96
CA TRP A 39 13.74 7.75 0.71
C TRP A 39 13.49 8.52 2.00
N PRO A 40 14.03 9.75 2.15
CA PRO A 40 13.83 10.53 3.35
C PRO A 40 12.34 10.89 3.54
N ALA A 41 11.88 10.79 4.79
CA ALA A 41 10.50 11.15 5.14
C ALA A 41 10.39 12.66 5.39
N GLU A 42 10.48 13.44 4.32
CA GLU A 42 10.19 14.86 4.35
C GLU A 42 8.66 15.07 4.40
N ALA A 43 8.22 16.16 5.03
CA ALA A 43 6.81 16.49 5.15
C ALA A 43 6.14 16.57 3.75
N MET A 44 5.01 15.91 3.60
CA MET A 44 4.22 15.90 2.36
C MET A 44 2.73 15.88 2.67
N ASP A 45 1.95 16.50 1.80
CA ASP A 45 0.49 16.50 1.93
C ASP A 45 -0.12 15.21 1.38
N VAL A 46 0.44 14.67 0.30
CA VAL A 46 -0.12 13.51 -0.41
C VAL A 46 0.99 12.53 -0.80
N MET A 47 0.83 11.27 -0.40
CA MET A 47 1.60 10.13 -0.90
C MET A 47 0.79 9.38 -1.95
N ILE A 48 1.37 9.17 -3.12
CA ILE A 48 0.76 8.39 -4.20
C ILE A 48 1.70 7.24 -4.60
N ALA A 49 1.21 6.01 -4.55
CA ALA A 49 1.95 4.83 -4.99
C ALA A 49 1.11 4.04 -6.01
N LEU A 50 1.41 4.23 -7.30
CA LEU A 50 0.77 3.51 -8.39
C LEU A 50 1.73 2.42 -8.90
N HIS A 51 1.24 1.16 -8.91
CA HIS A 51 2.00 0.00 -9.38
C HIS A 51 3.33 -0.24 -8.65
N ALA A 52 3.45 0.21 -7.41
CA ALA A 52 4.53 -0.19 -6.52
C ALA A 52 4.32 -1.67 -6.15
N CYS A 53 5.14 -2.55 -6.75
CA CYS A 53 4.90 -3.98 -6.66
C CYS A 53 5.18 -4.53 -5.25
N ASP A 54 4.26 -5.38 -4.77
CA ASP A 54 4.40 -6.17 -3.57
C ASP A 54 4.71 -5.30 -2.32
N THR A 55 5.79 -5.57 -1.62
CA THR A 55 6.20 -4.84 -0.41
C THR A 55 6.62 -3.39 -0.67
N ALA A 56 6.92 -2.99 -1.91
CA ALA A 56 7.17 -1.59 -2.24
C ALA A 56 5.96 -0.69 -1.95
N THR A 57 4.72 -1.22 -2.08
CA THR A 57 3.51 -0.52 -1.63
C THR A 57 3.54 -0.28 -0.12
N ASP A 58 3.98 -1.26 0.67
CA ASP A 58 4.07 -1.16 2.13
C ASP A 58 5.09 -0.11 2.56
N HIS A 59 6.24 -0.06 1.88
CA HIS A 59 7.25 0.98 2.10
C HIS A 59 6.74 2.39 1.75
N ALA A 60 5.98 2.52 0.65
CA ALA A 60 5.37 3.79 0.27
C ALA A 60 4.33 4.26 1.30
N ILE A 61 3.46 3.36 1.77
CA ILE A 61 2.50 3.65 2.85
C ILE A 61 3.25 4.10 4.12
N HIS A 62 4.28 3.34 4.52
CA HIS A 62 5.09 3.67 5.70
C HIS A 62 5.79 5.03 5.56
N LEU A 63 6.34 5.34 4.37
CA LEU A 63 6.92 6.65 4.08
C LEU A 63 5.87 7.76 4.24
N GLY A 64 4.67 7.59 3.66
CA GLY A 64 3.56 8.55 3.79
C GLY A 64 3.15 8.79 5.25
N ILE A 65 3.04 7.71 6.05
CA ILE A 65 2.74 7.81 7.49
C ILE A 65 3.83 8.60 8.22
N ARG A 66 5.11 8.27 7.99
CA ARG A 66 6.25 8.96 8.63
C ARG A 66 6.37 10.42 8.23
N ALA A 67 6.06 10.73 6.98
CA ALA A 67 6.05 12.10 6.45
C ALA A 67 4.82 12.91 6.88
N GLY A 68 3.86 12.28 7.55
CA GLY A 68 2.66 12.92 8.05
C GLY A 68 1.63 13.26 6.98
N ALA A 69 1.65 12.56 5.85
CA ALA A 69 0.75 12.82 4.72
C ALA A 69 -0.72 12.87 5.14
N GLU A 70 -1.45 13.87 4.64
CA GLU A 70 -2.90 13.99 4.87
C GLU A 70 -3.68 12.95 4.05
N LEU A 71 -3.15 12.60 2.87
CA LEU A 71 -3.73 11.59 1.98
C LEU A 71 -2.67 10.57 1.58
N ILE A 72 -3.04 9.28 1.62
CA ILE A 72 -2.23 8.18 1.07
C ILE A 72 -3.11 7.44 0.07
N VAL A 73 -2.64 7.36 -1.18
CA VAL A 73 -3.36 6.73 -2.29
C VAL A 73 -2.47 5.66 -2.91
N CYS A 74 -2.93 4.42 -2.91
CA CYS A 74 -2.17 3.30 -3.49
C CYS A 74 -3.04 2.51 -4.46
N SER A 75 -2.45 2.09 -5.60
CA SER A 75 -3.04 1.12 -6.51
C SER A 75 -2.12 -0.10 -6.57
N PRO A 76 -2.25 -1.05 -5.61
CA PRO A 76 -1.41 -2.23 -5.56
C PRO A 76 -1.73 -3.18 -6.71
N CYS A 77 -0.73 -3.86 -7.26
CA CYS A 77 -0.90 -4.76 -8.39
C CYS A 77 -0.38 -6.19 -8.12
N CYS A 78 0.43 -6.40 -7.10
CA CYS A 78 1.07 -7.67 -6.77
C CYS A 78 1.00 -7.94 -5.27
N HIS A 79 0.85 -9.21 -4.88
CA HIS A 79 0.66 -9.64 -3.49
C HIS A 79 1.50 -10.91 -3.22
N LYS A 80 2.79 -10.85 -3.60
CA LYS A 80 3.69 -12.00 -3.58
C LYS A 80 4.09 -12.42 -2.18
N GLN A 81 4.16 -11.47 -1.24
CA GLN A 81 4.56 -11.76 0.14
C GLN A 81 3.56 -12.68 0.86
N LEU A 82 2.26 -12.40 0.75
CA LEU A 82 1.24 -13.17 1.47
C LEU A 82 0.88 -14.47 0.76
N ARG A 83 0.94 -14.50 -0.57
CA ARG A 83 0.52 -15.65 -1.37
C ARG A 83 1.11 -16.99 -0.90
N PRO A 84 2.43 -17.16 -0.70
CA PRO A 84 3.00 -18.43 -0.25
C PRO A 84 2.61 -18.79 1.20
N GLN A 85 2.28 -17.82 2.03
CA GLN A 85 1.85 -18.05 3.40
C GLN A 85 0.45 -18.69 3.47
N LEU A 86 -0.44 -18.33 2.53
CA LEU A 86 -1.79 -18.88 2.43
C LEU A 86 -1.82 -20.36 2.00
N LEU A 87 -0.71 -20.92 1.56
CA LEU A 87 -0.58 -22.36 1.23
C LEU A 87 -0.31 -23.22 2.45
N SER A 88 -0.10 -22.63 3.63
CA SER A 88 0.05 -23.35 4.90
C SER A 88 -1.23 -24.12 5.27
N PRO A 89 -1.16 -25.15 6.16
CA PRO A 89 -2.34 -25.88 6.62
C PRO A 89 -3.41 -24.93 7.13
N HIS A 90 -4.53 -24.86 6.42
CA HIS A 90 -5.61 -23.92 6.67
C HIS A 90 -6.94 -24.57 6.32
N PRO A 91 -8.05 -24.29 7.02
CA PRO A 91 -9.37 -24.86 6.72
C PRO A 91 -9.81 -24.69 5.26
N LEU A 92 -9.35 -23.62 4.59
CA LEU A 92 -9.67 -23.33 3.18
C LEU A 92 -8.68 -23.94 2.17
N ARG A 93 -7.83 -24.88 2.57
CA ARG A 93 -6.82 -25.48 1.68
C ARG A 93 -7.41 -26.06 0.40
N SER A 94 -8.60 -26.68 0.48
CA SER A 94 -9.30 -27.22 -0.68
C SER A 94 -9.75 -26.13 -1.67
N VAL A 95 -10.05 -24.92 -1.17
CA VAL A 95 -10.37 -23.76 -2.02
C VAL A 95 -9.10 -23.24 -2.69
N PHE A 96 -7.99 -23.24 -1.98
CA PHE A 96 -6.70 -22.72 -2.46
C PHE A 96 -5.90 -23.71 -3.33
N GLN A 97 -6.47 -24.87 -3.68
CA GLN A 97 -5.84 -25.77 -4.65
C GLN A 97 -5.75 -25.15 -6.07
N HIS A 98 -6.56 -24.12 -6.36
CA HIS A 98 -6.55 -23.40 -7.63
C HIS A 98 -5.78 -22.09 -7.49
N GLY A 99 -4.74 -21.90 -8.31
CA GLY A 99 -3.83 -20.74 -8.24
C GLY A 99 -4.51 -19.38 -8.35
N ILE A 100 -5.62 -19.31 -9.13
CA ILE A 100 -6.42 -18.08 -9.26
C ILE A 100 -7.10 -17.70 -7.94
N HIS A 101 -7.61 -18.67 -7.18
CA HIS A 101 -8.24 -18.38 -5.88
C HIS A 101 -7.21 -17.95 -4.84
N VAL A 102 -6.00 -18.54 -4.88
CA VAL A 102 -4.89 -18.13 -4.02
C VAL A 102 -4.49 -16.68 -4.31
N GLU A 103 -4.41 -16.30 -5.59
CA GLU A 103 -4.07 -14.93 -6.00
C GLU A 103 -5.12 -13.94 -5.52
N GLN A 104 -6.40 -14.20 -5.78
CA GLN A 104 -7.51 -13.34 -5.35
C GLN A 104 -7.57 -13.21 -3.82
N GLN A 105 -7.35 -14.31 -3.11
CA GLN A 105 -7.33 -14.29 -1.64
C GLN A 105 -6.13 -13.52 -1.09
N ALA A 106 -4.95 -13.68 -1.69
CA ALA A 106 -3.77 -12.92 -1.30
C ALA A 106 -3.96 -11.42 -1.52
N GLU A 107 -4.56 -11.03 -2.65
CA GLU A 107 -4.89 -9.65 -2.96
C GLU A 107 -5.86 -9.08 -1.92
N MET A 108 -7.01 -9.72 -1.73
CA MET A 108 -8.03 -9.28 -0.78
C MET A 108 -7.47 -9.13 0.64
N LEU A 109 -6.72 -10.12 1.10
CA LEU A 109 -6.18 -10.13 2.46
C LEU A 109 -5.08 -9.08 2.64
N THR A 110 -4.15 -8.95 1.68
CA THR A 110 -3.07 -7.96 1.77
C THR A 110 -3.63 -6.55 1.86
N ASP A 111 -4.58 -6.20 0.99
CA ASP A 111 -5.15 -4.85 0.96
C ASP A 111 -6.02 -4.57 2.19
N SER A 112 -6.72 -5.59 2.71
CA SER A 112 -7.46 -5.48 3.97
C SER A 112 -6.53 -5.25 5.18
N LEU A 113 -5.42 -5.98 5.25
CA LEU A 113 -4.42 -5.78 6.31
C LEU A 113 -3.77 -4.39 6.23
N ARG A 114 -3.44 -3.91 5.02
CA ARG A 114 -2.94 -2.55 4.81
C ARG A 114 -3.95 -1.49 5.29
N ALA A 115 -5.23 -1.67 4.96
CA ALA A 115 -6.28 -0.75 5.39
C ALA A 115 -6.43 -0.73 6.92
N LEU A 116 -6.41 -1.89 7.58
CA LEU A 116 -6.46 -1.98 9.04
C LEU A 116 -5.21 -1.37 9.71
N LEU A 117 -4.02 -1.60 9.16
CA LEU A 117 -2.77 -1.01 9.66
C LEU A 117 -2.78 0.52 9.51
N LEU A 118 -3.30 1.05 8.39
CA LEU A 118 -3.52 2.48 8.21
C LEU A 118 -4.52 3.03 9.25
N GLN A 119 -5.59 2.29 9.55
CA GLN A 119 -6.53 2.68 10.61
C GLN A 119 -5.82 2.73 11.98
N ALA A 120 -5.04 1.72 12.32
CA ALA A 120 -4.25 1.70 13.55
C ALA A 120 -3.21 2.83 13.62
N ALA A 121 -2.73 3.29 12.46
CA ALA A 121 -1.81 4.42 12.33
C ALA A 121 -2.50 5.80 12.31
N GLY A 122 -3.82 5.87 12.46
CA GLY A 122 -4.56 7.12 12.58
C GLY A 122 -5.17 7.65 11.28
N TYR A 123 -5.43 6.79 10.33
CA TYR A 123 -6.09 7.14 9.07
C TYR A 123 -7.50 6.53 8.99
N ASP A 124 -8.39 7.16 8.21
CA ASP A 124 -9.60 6.54 7.71
C ASP A 124 -9.29 5.91 6.35
N ALA A 125 -9.27 4.58 6.29
CA ALA A 125 -8.85 3.84 5.12
C ALA A 125 -10.02 3.11 4.46
N GLN A 126 -10.04 3.13 3.13
CA GLN A 126 -11.02 2.44 2.27
C GLN A 126 -10.29 1.68 1.16
N VAL A 127 -10.84 0.52 0.81
CA VAL A 127 -10.43 -0.26 -0.38
C VAL A 127 -11.62 -0.26 -1.33
N PHE A 128 -11.42 0.18 -2.57
CA PHE A 128 -12.49 0.26 -3.56
C PHE A 128 -11.98 0.03 -4.98
N GLU A 129 -12.90 -0.22 -5.90
CA GLU A 129 -12.61 -0.28 -7.34
C GLU A 129 -12.78 1.10 -7.96
N PHE A 130 -11.75 1.61 -8.64
CA PHE A 130 -11.79 2.94 -9.27
C PHE A 130 -12.08 2.89 -10.78
N VAL A 131 -11.93 1.72 -11.40
CA VAL A 131 -12.29 1.43 -12.79
C VAL A 131 -13.08 0.13 -12.82
N SER A 132 -14.08 0.00 -13.69
CA SER A 132 -14.88 -1.23 -13.76
C SER A 132 -14.02 -2.44 -14.18
N LEU A 133 -14.39 -3.62 -13.68
CA LEU A 133 -13.73 -4.91 -13.99
C LEU A 133 -13.72 -5.24 -15.49
N GLU A 134 -14.60 -4.62 -16.28
CA GLU A 134 -14.63 -4.78 -17.74
C GLU A 134 -13.36 -4.30 -18.42
N HIS A 135 -12.62 -3.38 -17.79
CA HIS A 135 -11.43 -2.77 -18.37
C HIS A 135 -10.12 -3.36 -17.83
N THR A 136 -10.09 -3.79 -16.58
CA THR A 136 -8.90 -4.38 -15.95
C THR A 136 -9.25 -5.16 -14.69
N ALA A 137 -8.54 -6.25 -14.44
CA ALA A 137 -8.63 -7.00 -13.19
C ALA A 137 -7.80 -6.37 -12.05
N LYS A 138 -6.92 -5.40 -12.36
CA LYS A 138 -6.08 -4.67 -11.39
C LYS A 138 -6.62 -3.24 -11.25
N ASN A 139 -7.77 -3.11 -10.60
CA ASN A 139 -8.56 -1.90 -10.51
C ASN A 139 -8.82 -1.44 -9.07
N LYS A 140 -8.18 -2.08 -8.08
CA LYS A 140 -8.36 -1.72 -6.68
C LYS A 140 -7.47 -0.55 -6.28
N MET A 141 -8.00 0.26 -5.39
CA MET A 141 -7.31 1.38 -4.80
C MET A 141 -7.49 1.38 -3.28
N ILE A 142 -6.44 1.70 -2.58
CA ILE A 142 -6.46 2.00 -1.15
C ILE A 142 -6.37 3.51 -1.03
N LEU A 143 -7.37 4.12 -0.41
CA LEU A 143 -7.38 5.54 -0.06
C LEU A 143 -7.38 5.65 1.46
N ALA A 144 -6.44 6.39 2.01
CA ALA A 144 -6.38 6.68 3.43
C ALA A 144 -6.31 8.20 3.67
N VAL A 145 -7.21 8.69 4.50
CA VAL A 145 -7.30 10.10 4.90
C VAL A 145 -6.90 10.20 6.37
N LYS A 146 -5.96 11.06 6.67
CA LYS A 146 -5.49 11.27 8.05
C LYS A 146 -6.61 11.79 8.93
N ARG A 147 -6.79 11.18 10.09
CA ARG A 147 -7.83 11.58 11.05
C ARG A 147 -7.46 12.88 11.72
N GLN A 148 -8.42 13.76 11.91
CA GLN A 148 -8.24 14.96 12.73
C GLN A 148 -8.07 14.63 14.21
N GLN A 149 -8.69 13.55 14.68
CA GLN A 149 -8.56 13.04 16.03
C GLN A 149 -8.02 11.60 16.00
N PRO A 150 -6.96 11.31 16.77
CA PRO A 150 -6.43 9.95 16.85
C PRO A 150 -7.48 9.00 17.42
N LEU A 151 -7.36 7.72 17.08
CA LEU A 151 -8.14 6.68 17.74
C LEU A 151 -7.85 6.68 19.24
N SER A 152 -8.87 6.37 20.05
CA SER A 152 -8.62 6.02 21.45
C SER A 152 -7.73 4.77 21.52
N GLU A 153 -6.98 4.62 22.61
CA GLU A 153 -6.13 3.45 22.82
C GLU A 153 -6.92 2.13 22.73
N ALA A 154 -8.11 2.09 23.30
CA ALA A 154 -9.00 0.94 23.21
C ALA A 154 -9.43 0.62 21.77
N ALA A 155 -9.76 1.65 20.96
CA ALA A 155 -10.14 1.46 19.57
C ALA A 155 -8.93 1.00 18.72
N ARG A 156 -7.75 1.55 18.96
CA ARG A 156 -6.51 1.10 18.32
C ARG A 156 -6.20 -0.35 18.67
N ALA A 157 -6.28 -0.72 19.93
CA ALA A 157 -6.06 -2.10 20.38
C ALA A 157 -7.06 -3.08 19.75
N ALA A 158 -8.32 -2.68 19.58
CA ALA A 158 -9.32 -3.49 18.90
C ALA A 158 -8.98 -3.74 17.42
N VAL A 159 -8.48 -2.73 16.72
CA VAL A 159 -8.02 -2.89 15.32
C VAL A 159 -6.82 -3.84 15.23
N LEU A 160 -5.85 -3.71 16.14
CA LEU A 160 -4.69 -4.61 16.18
C LEU A 160 -5.11 -6.06 16.49
N ALA A 161 -6.06 -6.26 17.39
CA ALA A 161 -6.61 -7.58 17.68
C ALA A 161 -7.30 -8.21 16.44
N GLN A 162 -8.00 -7.42 15.63
CA GLN A 162 -8.58 -7.88 14.37
C GLN A 162 -7.50 -8.29 13.35
N ILE A 163 -6.39 -7.56 13.26
CA ILE A 163 -5.25 -7.92 12.41
C ILE A 163 -4.70 -9.28 12.84
N ASP A 164 -4.45 -9.48 14.13
CA ASP A 164 -3.95 -10.74 14.68
C ASP A 164 -4.91 -11.91 14.43
N GLU A 165 -6.21 -11.68 14.55
CA GLU A 165 -7.24 -12.69 14.29
C GLU A 165 -7.24 -13.11 12.82
N LEU A 166 -7.23 -12.15 11.89
CA LEU A 166 -7.16 -12.42 10.46
C LEU A 166 -5.88 -13.16 10.09
N LYS A 167 -4.73 -12.71 10.58
CA LYS A 167 -3.45 -13.37 10.33
C LYS A 167 -3.46 -14.81 10.82
N ARG A 168 -3.97 -15.05 12.01
CA ARG A 168 -4.08 -16.40 12.59
C ARG A 168 -5.02 -17.29 11.79
N PHE A 169 -6.18 -16.76 11.37
CA PHE A 169 -7.15 -17.51 10.59
C PHE A 169 -6.61 -17.92 9.22
N PHE A 170 -5.90 -17.02 8.51
CA PHE A 170 -5.36 -17.27 7.18
C PHE A 170 -3.93 -17.86 7.19
N GLY A 171 -3.33 -18.08 8.36
CA GLY A 171 -1.97 -18.61 8.49
C GLY A 171 -0.87 -17.62 8.11
N VAL A 172 -1.16 -16.32 8.06
CA VAL A 172 -0.18 -15.28 7.75
C VAL A 172 0.72 -15.05 8.95
N ARG A 173 2.02 -15.14 8.74
CA ARG A 173 3.04 -14.92 9.78
C ARG A 173 3.64 -13.53 9.70
N GLU A 174 3.87 -13.04 8.50
CA GLU A 174 4.60 -11.80 8.23
C GLU A 174 3.83 -10.93 7.25
N GLN A 175 3.70 -9.65 7.58
CA GLN A 175 3.20 -8.62 6.71
C GLN A 175 4.15 -7.40 6.79
N ALA A 176 4.60 -6.90 5.62
CA ALA A 176 5.67 -5.91 5.56
C ALA A 176 5.33 -4.59 6.25
N LEU A 177 4.13 -4.05 6.04
CA LEU A 177 3.74 -2.78 6.68
C LEU A 177 3.65 -2.92 8.21
N GLU A 178 3.14 -4.06 8.71
CA GLU A 178 3.10 -4.35 10.14
C GLU A 178 4.51 -4.31 10.75
N ALA A 179 5.46 -5.00 10.11
CA ALA A 179 6.85 -5.01 10.56
C ALA A 179 7.48 -3.61 10.55
N LEU A 180 7.19 -2.80 9.52
CA LEU A 180 7.69 -1.43 9.40
C LEU A 180 7.10 -0.50 10.47
N LEU A 181 5.87 -0.72 10.89
CA LEU A 181 5.19 0.07 11.92
C LEU A 181 5.56 -0.37 13.34
N GLY A 182 6.20 -1.53 13.52
CA GLY A 182 6.48 -2.13 14.82
C GLY A 182 5.22 -2.52 15.60
N ALA A 183 4.19 -2.92 14.87
CA ALA A 183 2.86 -3.21 15.40
C ALA A 183 2.69 -4.71 15.68
#